data_55d0d2db086dfe71395c20fad09bba7b
#
_entry.id   55d0d2db086dfe71395c20fad09bba7b
#
_cell.length_a   1.000
_cell.length_b   1.000
_cell.length_c   1.000
_cell.angle_alpha   90.00
_cell.angle_beta   90.00
_cell.angle_gamma   90.00
#
_symmetry.space_group_name_H-M   'P 1'
#
loop_
_entity.id
_entity.type
_entity.pdbx_description
1 polymer ?
#
loop_
_entity_poly.entity_id
_entity_poly.type
_entity_poly.pdbx_seq_one_letter_code
_entity_poly.pdbx_strand_id
1 'polypeptide(L)'
;MSSPTPFFCDMTALSSEQRTRHRELAALLQSSLTTIRELPDGYDFEFPWSAETYNALAEIKPLEHACCPFFDISIRIEGESSKLWWHLTGREGIKPFIRAEFGAWFERSQ
;
A
#
# COMPACT_ATOMS: atom_id res chain seq x y z
N MET A 1 13.71 -22.94 17.59
CA MET A 1 13.61 -21.66 16.85
C MET A 1 12.14 -21.31 16.66
N SER A 2 11.79 -20.10 17.00
CA SER A 2 10.43 -19.64 16.73
C SER A 2 10.29 -19.27 15.26
N SER A 3 9.15 -19.62 14.66
CA SER A 3 8.83 -19.20 13.30
C SER A 3 8.54 -17.71 13.27
N PRO A 4 8.84 -17.01 12.15
CA PRO A 4 8.42 -15.62 12.01
C PRO A 4 6.90 -15.51 12.12
N THR A 5 6.42 -14.37 12.60
CA THR A 5 4.98 -14.10 12.62
C THR A 5 4.44 -14.20 11.19
N PRO A 6 3.37 -14.96 10.96
CA PRO A 6 2.79 -15.03 9.64
C PRO A 6 2.28 -13.67 9.18
N PHE A 7 2.30 -13.45 7.87
CA PHE A 7 1.74 -12.23 7.29
C PHE A 7 0.22 -12.30 7.32
N PHE A 8 -0.40 -11.34 7.95
CA PHE A 8 -1.85 -11.13 7.82
C PHE A 8 -2.17 -9.70 8.23
N CYS A 9 -3.17 -9.12 7.61
CA CYS A 9 -3.63 -7.78 7.97
C CYS A 9 -4.74 -7.90 9.00
N ASP A 10 -4.51 -7.34 10.18
CA ASP A 10 -5.46 -7.38 11.29
C ASP A 10 -6.31 -6.12 11.30
N MET A 11 -7.46 -6.17 10.64
CA MET A 11 -8.36 -5.03 10.57
C MET A 11 -8.99 -4.68 11.92
N THR A 12 -8.91 -5.59 12.92
CA THR A 12 -9.40 -5.28 14.26
C THR A 12 -8.48 -4.31 15.00
N ALA A 13 -7.26 -4.07 14.49
CA ALA A 13 -6.36 -3.04 15.01
C ALA A 13 -6.90 -1.63 14.73
N LEU A 14 -7.87 -1.50 13.83
CA LEU A 14 -8.51 -0.23 13.49
C LEU A 14 -9.88 -0.15 14.13
N SER A 15 -10.30 1.07 14.52
CA SER A 15 -11.68 1.30 14.95
C SER A 15 -12.62 1.14 13.76
N SER A 16 -13.94 1.06 14.02
CA SER A 16 -14.90 0.97 12.94
C SER A 16 -14.84 2.18 12.00
N GLU A 17 -14.63 3.37 12.55
CA GLU A 17 -14.47 4.59 11.76
C GLU A 17 -13.21 4.54 10.90
N GLN A 18 -12.10 4.07 11.48
CA GLN A 18 -10.85 3.92 10.74
C GLN A 18 -10.98 2.88 9.63
N ARG A 19 -11.69 1.77 9.86
CA ARG A 19 -11.93 0.76 8.83
C ARG A 19 -12.73 1.34 7.65
N THR A 20 -13.75 2.12 7.96
CA THR A 20 -14.56 2.79 6.92
C THR A 20 -13.69 3.75 6.12
N ARG A 21 -12.90 4.56 6.80
CA ARG A 21 -12.01 5.52 6.14
C ARG A 21 -10.94 4.81 5.31
N HIS A 22 -10.39 3.73 5.83
CA HIS A 22 -9.42 2.91 5.09
C HIS A 22 -10.00 2.42 3.75
N ARG A 23 -11.25 1.92 3.76
CA ARG A 23 -11.90 1.47 2.54
C ARG A 23 -12.11 2.60 1.54
N GLU A 24 -12.51 3.77 2.01
CA GLU A 24 -12.71 4.94 1.15
C GLU A 24 -11.39 5.36 0.48
N LEU A 25 -10.32 5.44 1.28
CA LEU A 25 -9.00 5.80 0.79
C LEU A 25 -8.47 4.76 -0.20
N ALA A 26 -8.64 3.48 0.12
CA ALA A 26 -8.18 2.40 -0.75
C ALA A 26 -8.90 2.45 -2.10
N ALA A 27 -10.20 2.71 -2.11
CA ALA A 27 -10.97 2.81 -3.34
C ALA A 27 -10.50 3.99 -4.21
N LEU A 28 -10.26 5.13 -3.58
CA LEU A 28 -9.76 6.32 -4.27
C LEU A 28 -8.39 6.05 -4.88
N LEU A 29 -7.48 5.47 -4.11
CA LEU A 29 -6.13 5.18 -4.56
C LEU A 29 -6.12 4.14 -5.66
N GLN A 30 -6.92 3.08 -5.52
CA GLN A 30 -7.03 2.05 -6.56
C GLN A 30 -7.50 2.66 -7.88
N SER A 31 -8.44 3.60 -7.84
CA SER A 31 -8.95 4.26 -9.04
C SER A 31 -7.92 5.18 -9.69
N SER A 32 -6.95 5.66 -8.92
CA SER A 32 -5.92 6.58 -9.40
C SER A 32 -4.62 5.88 -9.83
N LEU A 33 -4.51 4.59 -9.59
CA LEU A 33 -3.30 3.81 -9.85
C LEU A 33 -2.96 3.80 -11.34
N THR A 34 -1.70 4.10 -11.67
CA THR A 34 -1.21 4.03 -13.05
C THR A 34 -0.62 2.66 -13.35
N THR A 35 0.36 2.23 -12.57
CA THR A 35 1.01 0.95 -12.76
C THR A 35 1.69 0.49 -11.48
N ILE A 36 2.13 -0.76 -11.47
CA ILE A 36 2.87 -1.34 -10.36
C ILE A 36 4.20 -1.86 -10.90
N ARG A 37 5.30 -1.47 -10.26
CA ARG A 37 6.63 -1.91 -10.62
C ARG A 37 7.13 -2.92 -9.59
N GLU A 38 7.63 -4.05 -10.06
CA GLU A 38 8.18 -5.07 -9.18
C GLU A 38 9.56 -4.67 -8.67
N LEU A 39 9.81 -4.92 -7.38
CA LEU A 39 11.10 -4.71 -6.73
C LEU A 39 11.61 -6.04 -6.20
N PRO A 40 12.91 -6.15 -5.87
CA PRO A 40 13.43 -7.40 -5.29
C PRO A 40 12.70 -7.81 -4.01
N ASP A 41 12.28 -6.86 -3.19
CA ASP A 41 11.69 -7.10 -1.87
C ASP A 41 10.29 -6.51 -1.72
N GLY A 42 9.60 -6.22 -2.82
CA GLY A 42 8.26 -5.68 -2.77
C GLY A 42 7.79 -5.10 -4.08
N TYR A 43 7.01 -4.02 -4.00
CA TYR A 43 6.41 -3.37 -5.16
C TYR A 43 6.32 -1.87 -4.97
N ASP A 44 6.44 -1.13 -6.08
CA ASP A 44 6.18 0.31 -6.14
C ASP A 44 4.87 0.53 -6.89
N PHE A 45 3.98 1.28 -6.29
CA PHE A 45 2.69 1.63 -6.88
C PHE A 45 2.79 3.08 -7.37
N GLU A 46 2.55 3.28 -8.66
CA GLU A 46 2.68 4.59 -9.29
C GLU A 46 1.34 5.28 -9.44
N PHE A 47 1.32 6.57 -9.09
CA PHE A 47 0.14 7.42 -9.24
C PHE A 47 0.55 8.73 -9.90
N PRO A 48 -0.35 9.35 -10.69
CA PRO A 48 -0.09 10.73 -11.13
C PRO A 48 -0.06 11.66 -9.92
N TRP A 49 0.76 12.70 -9.98
CA TRP A 49 0.78 13.69 -8.90
C TRP A 49 -0.58 14.38 -8.79
N SER A 50 -1.07 14.48 -7.58
CA SER A 50 -2.13 15.41 -7.18
C SER A 50 -2.04 15.57 -5.67
N ALA A 51 -2.45 16.73 -5.16
CA ALA A 51 -2.48 16.94 -3.72
C ALA A 51 -3.47 15.99 -3.06
N GLU A 52 -4.60 15.71 -3.71
CA GLU A 52 -5.59 14.79 -3.21
C GLU A 52 -5.02 13.37 -3.04
N THR A 53 -4.33 12.87 -4.06
CA THR A 53 -3.73 11.54 -4.01
C THR A 53 -2.62 11.48 -2.97
N TYR A 54 -1.78 12.52 -2.91
CA TYR A 54 -0.73 12.58 -1.89
C TYR A 54 -1.33 12.53 -0.48
N ASN A 55 -2.36 13.34 -0.23
CA ASN A 55 -3.01 13.37 1.08
C ASN A 55 -3.66 12.03 1.42
N ALA A 56 -4.23 11.35 0.43
CA ALA A 56 -4.82 10.02 0.63
C ALA A 56 -3.74 9.00 1.02
N LEU A 57 -2.59 9.03 0.35
CA LEU A 57 -1.47 8.15 0.69
C LEU A 57 -0.96 8.43 2.09
N ALA A 58 -0.82 9.71 2.44
CA ALA A 58 -0.34 10.12 3.77
C ALA A 58 -1.32 9.72 4.87
N GLU A 59 -2.60 9.75 4.58
CA GLU A 59 -3.64 9.36 5.55
C GLU A 59 -3.73 7.86 5.74
N ILE A 60 -3.62 7.08 4.64
CA ILE A 60 -3.75 5.63 4.71
C ILE A 60 -2.50 4.95 5.30
N LYS A 61 -1.34 5.60 5.18
CA LYS A 61 -0.07 5.03 5.63
C LYS A 61 -0.09 4.58 7.09
N PRO A 62 -0.49 5.42 8.07
CA PRO A 62 -0.54 4.95 9.46
C PRO A 62 -1.60 3.89 9.70
N LEU A 63 -2.69 3.88 8.93
CA LEU A 63 -3.71 2.84 9.05
C LEU A 63 -3.16 1.50 8.55
N GLU A 64 -2.43 1.51 7.43
CA GLU A 64 -1.75 0.31 6.92
C GLU A 64 -0.73 -0.20 7.92
N HIS A 65 0.05 0.69 8.51
CA HIS A 65 1.04 0.29 9.51
C HIS A 65 0.37 -0.37 10.73
N ALA A 66 -0.77 0.14 11.15
CA ALA A 66 -1.49 -0.40 12.30
C ALA A 66 -2.01 -1.82 12.04
N CYS A 67 -2.56 -2.09 10.85
CA CYS A 67 -3.12 -3.41 10.54
C CYS A 67 -2.11 -4.36 9.91
N CYS A 68 -1.05 -3.86 9.29
CA CYS A 68 -0.03 -4.67 8.62
C CYS A 68 1.37 -4.19 9.04
N PRO A 69 1.76 -4.42 10.30
CA PRO A 69 2.98 -3.81 10.85
C PRO A 69 4.29 -4.33 10.26
N PHE A 70 4.23 -5.39 9.47
CA PHE A 70 5.40 -5.99 8.83
C PHE A 70 5.78 -5.33 7.51
N PHE A 71 5.01 -4.38 7.00
CA PHE A 71 5.37 -3.63 5.80
C PHE A 71 6.33 -2.48 6.13
N ASP A 72 7.31 -2.29 5.25
CA ASP A 72 8.09 -1.05 5.20
C ASP A 72 7.43 -0.18 4.15
N ILE A 73 6.98 1.00 4.55
CA ILE A 73 6.17 1.88 3.71
C ILE A 73 6.82 3.23 3.55
N SER A 74 6.97 3.69 2.30
CA SER A 74 7.39 5.06 2.06
C SER A 74 6.61 5.67 0.90
N ILE A 75 6.49 6.99 0.92
CA ILE A 75 5.83 7.76 -0.13
C ILE A 75 6.90 8.66 -0.75
N ARG A 76 7.04 8.60 -2.07
CA ARG A 76 8.03 9.40 -2.77
C ARG A 76 7.36 10.25 -3.84
N ILE A 77 7.75 11.53 -3.88
CA ILE A 77 7.35 12.43 -4.95
C ILE A 77 8.51 12.47 -5.96
N GLU A 78 8.23 12.09 -7.20
CA GLU A 78 9.19 12.21 -8.28
C GLU A 78 8.84 13.50 -9.03
N GLY A 79 9.57 14.57 -8.71
CA GLY A 79 9.16 15.91 -9.09
C GLY A 79 9.12 16.19 -10.58
N GLU A 80 10.18 15.83 -11.30
CA GLU A 80 10.26 16.13 -12.73
C GLU A 80 9.20 15.41 -13.56
N SER A 81 8.89 14.17 -13.21
CA SER A 81 7.90 13.37 -13.92
C SER A 81 6.48 13.53 -13.37
N SER A 82 6.33 14.28 -12.29
CA SER A 82 5.04 14.52 -11.62
C SER A 82 4.35 13.21 -11.26
N LYS A 83 5.08 12.33 -10.57
CA LYS A 83 4.59 11.03 -10.14
C LYS A 83 4.68 10.90 -8.63
N LEU A 84 3.78 10.08 -8.09
CA LEU A 84 3.81 9.64 -6.70
C LEU A 84 4.07 8.14 -6.68
N TRP A 85 4.87 7.71 -5.73
CA TRP A 85 5.19 6.29 -5.55
C TRP A 85 4.86 5.87 -4.12
N TRP A 86 4.08 4.80 -4.01
CA TRP A 86 3.86 4.09 -2.75
C TRP A 86 4.78 2.89 -2.77
N HIS A 87 5.83 2.94 -1.96
CA HIS A 87 6.88 1.94 -1.91
C HIS A 87 6.57 0.97 -0.77
N LEU A 88 6.30 -0.29 -1.12
CA LEU A 88 5.85 -1.30 -0.17
C LEU A 88 6.78 -2.50 -0.24
N THR A 89 7.55 -2.72 0.84
CA THR A 89 8.53 -3.79 0.91
C THR A 89 8.42 -4.52 2.25
N GLY A 90 9.19 -5.60 2.41
CA GLY A 90 9.22 -6.35 3.64
C GLY A 90 10.20 -7.51 3.58
N ARG A 91 10.16 -8.35 4.62
CA ARG A 91 11.03 -9.52 4.71
C ARG A 91 10.64 -10.59 3.70
N GLU A 92 11.49 -11.62 3.59
CA GLU A 92 11.25 -12.74 2.68
C GLU A 92 9.84 -13.28 2.81
N GLY A 93 9.19 -13.51 1.66
CA GLY A 93 7.81 -13.96 1.60
C GLY A 93 6.79 -12.86 1.43
N ILE A 94 7.21 -11.60 1.51
CA ILE A 94 6.28 -10.46 1.45
C ILE A 94 5.63 -10.30 0.07
N LYS A 95 6.35 -10.62 -1.00
CA LYS A 95 5.84 -10.37 -2.36
C LYS A 95 4.58 -11.18 -2.68
N PRO A 96 4.55 -12.50 -2.45
CA PRO A 96 3.31 -13.25 -2.66
C PRO A 96 2.16 -12.75 -1.79
N PHE A 97 2.47 -12.31 -0.56
CA PHE A 97 1.45 -11.75 0.32
C PHE A 97 0.88 -10.46 -0.25
N ILE A 98 1.74 -9.55 -0.75
CA ILE A 98 1.29 -8.30 -1.36
C ILE A 98 0.39 -8.59 -2.57
N ARG A 99 0.79 -9.53 -3.43
CA ARG A 99 -0.02 -9.88 -4.60
C ARG A 99 -1.38 -10.43 -4.20
N ALA A 100 -1.46 -11.21 -3.14
CA ALA A 100 -2.73 -11.74 -2.66
C ALA A 100 -3.60 -10.64 -2.04
N GLU A 101 -2.99 -9.82 -1.20
CA GLU A 101 -3.71 -8.77 -0.47
C GLU A 101 -4.19 -7.65 -1.38
N PHE A 102 -3.39 -7.29 -2.37
CA PHE A 102 -3.68 -6.19 -3.31
C PHE A 102 -4.05 -6.71 -4.70
N GLY A 103 -4.64 -7.92 -4.78
CA GLY A 103 -4.95 -8.55 -6.06
C GLY A 103 -5.71 -7.67 -7.03
N ALA A 104 -6.75 -6.96 -6.56
CA ALA A 104 -7.54 -6.07 -7.40
C ALA A 104 -6.72 -4.91 -7.97
N TRP A 105 -5.69 -4.45 -7.23
CA TRP A 105 -4.80 -3.38 -7.69
C TRP A 105 -3.93 -3.88 -8.86
N PHE A 106 -3.43 -5.13 -8.76
CA PHE A 106 -2.64 -5.73 -9.84
C PHE A 106 -3.48 -5.94 -11.11
N GLU A 107 -4.72 -6.34 -10.96
CA GLU A 107 -5.63 -6.48 -12.09
C GLU A 107 -5.87 -5.15 -12.79
N ARG A 108 -6.05 -4.09 -12.00
CA ARG A 108 -6.28 -2.75 -12.55
C ARG A 108 -5.09 -2.21 -13.33
N SER A 109 -3.86 -2.55 -12.91
CA SER A 109 -2.64 -2.02 -13.52
C SER A 109 -2.28 -2.67 -14.85
N GLN A 110 -2.96 -3.74 -15.24
CA GLN A 110 -2.70 -4.45 -16.50
C GLN A 110 -3.37 -3.80 -17.70
#